data_a39e9c4ac6d0c5eaa77fe1124d96615a
#
_entry.id   a39e9c4ac6d0c5eaa77fe1124d96615a
#
_cell.length_a   1.000
_cell.length_b   1.000
_cell.length_c   1.000
_cell.angle_alpha   90.00
_cell.angle_beta   90.00
_cell.angle_gamma   90.00
#
_symmetry.space_group_name_H-M   'P 1'
#
loop_
_entity.id
_entity.type
_entity.pdbx_description
1 polymer ?
#
loop_
_entity_poly.entity_id
_entity_poly.type
_entity_poly.pdbx_seq_one_letter_code
_entity_poly.pdbx_strand_id
1 'polypeptide(L)'
;RPVVNRKRFLQDFPKSYGQKSIRKKLILKGLNLLDACLDADGTVIPGIPTLVICSDELETLKLLLGIVNSALPFFYIKEKYPAASYNQGTTFTKEMFNDLPLPDIDEKDRAKLISVVDQILAAKRRNYGADTTALEAEIDRLVYAMYGLTTAEVGTVERIARK
;
A
#
# COMPACT_ATOMS: atom_id res chain seq x y z
N ARG A 1 -20.16 -0.66 -9.62
CA ARG A 1 -18.90 -1.03 -10.33
C ARG A 1 -19.28 -1.61 -11.69
N PRO A 2 -18.64 -1.21 -12.82
CA PRO A 2 -18.87 -1.87 -14.09
C PRO A 2 -18.40 -3.33 -14.00
N VAL A 3 -19.24 -4.25 -14.45
CA VAL A 3 -18.90 -5.68 -14.52
C VAL A 3 -18.20 -5.92 -15.85
N VAL A 4 -16.96 -6.42 -15.77
CA VAL A 4 -16.17 -6.75 -16.96
C VAL A 4 -16.21 -8.25 -17.20
N ASN A 5 -16.47 -8.65 -18.44
CA ASN A 5 -16.35 -10.05 -18.83
C ASN A 5 -14.86 -10.43 -18.86
N ARG A 6 -14.42 -11.23 -17.87
CA ARG A 6 -13.01 -11.62 -17.68
C ARG A 6 -12.41 -12.30 -18.92
N LYS A 7 -13.16 -13.18 -19.58
CA LYS A 7 -12.68 -13.88 -20.78
C LYS A 7 -12.40 -12.92 -21.92
N ARG A 8 -13.34 -12.02 -22.19
CA ARG A 8 -13.19 -10.99 -23.22
C ARG A 8 -12.06 -10.03 -22.89
N PHE A 9 -11.96 -9.58 -21.62
CA PHE A 9 -10.88 -8.72 -21.18
C PHE A 9 -9.50 -9.31 -21.44
N LEU A 10 -9.29 -10.62 -21.15
CA LEU A 10 -8.02 -11.29 -21.41
C LEU A 10 -7.73 -11.49 -22.90
N GLN A 11 -8.77 -11.61 -23.74
CA GLN A 11 -8.61 -11.63 -25.20
C GLN A 11 -8.18 -10.26 -25.73
N ASP A 12 -8.78 -9.19 -25.22
CA ASP A 12 -8.48 -7.81 -25.63
C ASP A 12 -7.12 -7.33 -25.09
N PHE A 13 -6.72 -7.82 -23.89
CA PHE A 13 -5.46 -7.48 -23.21
C PHE A 13 -4.62 -8.73 -22.87
N PRO A 14 -4.08 -9.46 -23.86
CA PRO A 14 -3.39 -10.73 -23.61
C PRO A 14 -1.99 -10.57 -23.00
N LYS A 15 -1.42 -9.35 -23.01
CA LYS A 15 -0.08 -9.05 -22.52
C LYS A 15 -0.07 -8.74 -21.00
N SER A 16 1.07 -8.26 -20.53
CA SER A 16 1.40 -8.00 -19.14
C SER A 16 0.30 -7.31 -18.31
N TYR A 17 -0.42 -6.32 -18.88
CA TYR A 17 -1.50 -5.62 -18.18
C TYR A 17 -2.67 -6.54 -17.83
N GLY A 18 -3.16 -7.32 -18.80
CA GLY A 18 -4.24 -8.26 -18.57
C GLY A 18 -3.86 -9.34 -17.57
N GLN A 19 -2.67 -9.93 -17.72
CA GLN A 19 -2.15 -10.95 -16.82
C GLN A 19 -2.02 -10.48 -15.37
N LYS A 20 -1.48 -9.28 -15.16
CA LYS A 20 -1.36 -8.68 -13.81
C LYS A 20 -2.72 -8.32 -13.22
N SER A 21 -3.67 -7.89 -14.06
CA SER A 21 -4.99 -7.44 -13.60
C SER A 21 -5.83 -8.54 -12.96
N ILE A 22 -5.56 -9.81 -13.29
CA ILE A 22 -6.31 -10.96 -12.78
C ILE A 22 -5.61 -11.69 -11.63
N ARG A 23 -4.42 -11.24 -11.22
CA ARG A 23 -3.66 -11.82 -10.10
C ARG A 23 -4.06 -11.18 -8.77
N LYS A 24 -3.76 -11.87 -7.67
CA LYS A 24 -3.71 -11.25 -6.34
C LYS A 24 -2.75 -10.06 -6.38
N LYS A 25 -3.16 -8.93 -5.81
CA LYS A 25 -2.36 -7.70 -5.92
C LYS A 25 -2.74 -6.65 -4.89
N LEU A 26 -1.82 -5.74 -4.68
CA LEU A 26 -2.13 -4.42 -4.16
C LEU A 26 -2.36 -3.47 -5.33
N ILE A 27 -3.34 -2.60 -5.18
CA ILE A 27 -3.62 -1.49 -6.09
C ILE A 27 -3.34 -0.22 -5.31
N LEU A 28 -2.37 0.55 -5.79
CA LEU A 28 -1.90 1.76 -5.13
C LEU A 28 -2.39 2.98 -5.92
N LYS A 29 -2.80 3.99 -5.20
CA LYS A 29 -3.15 5.28 -5.79
C LYS A 29 -1.87 5.99 -6.27
N GLY A 30 -1.84 6.38 -7.52
CA GLY A 30 -0.66 7.03 -8.13
C GLY A 30 -0.61 8.54 -7.95
N LEU A 31 -1.60 9.17 -7.28
CA LEU A 31 -1.71 10.62 -7.14
C LEU A 31 -2.14 11.02 -5.72
N ASN A 32 -1.54 12.09 -5.22
CA ASN A 32 -1.84 12.84 -3.99
C ASN A 32 -1.55 12.10 -2.69
N LEU A 33 -2.16 10.97 -2.47
CA LEU A 33 -2.01 10.15 -1.26
C LEU A 33 -1.45 8.79 -1.63
N LEU A 34 -0.55 8.29 -0.82
CA LEU A 34 -0.07 6.93 -0.91
C LEU A 34 -1.06 6.01 -0.18
N ASP A 35 -2.09 5.59 -0.91
CA ASP A 35 -3.09 4.66 -0.41
C ASP A 35 -3.06 3.38 -1.24
N ALA A 36 -3.02 2.25 -0.57
CA ALA A 36 -3.08 0.92 -1.19
C ALA A 36 -4.31 0.15 -0.72
N CYS A 37 -4.87 -0.66 -1.60
CA CYS A 37 -5.90 -1.63 -1.26
C CYS A 37 -5.54 -3.03 -1.76
N LEU A 38 -6.02 -4.06 -1.06
CA LEU A 38 -5.78 -5.45 -1.39
C LEU A 38 -6.91 -6.00 -2.27
N ASP A 39 -6.55 -6.53 -3.44
CA ASP A 39 -7.39 -7.39 -4.27
C ASP A 39 -6.89 -8.85 -4.15
N ALA A 40 -7.39 -9.55 -3.14
CA ALA A 40 -6.99 -10.92 -2.83
C ALA A 40 -7.46 -11.95 -3.86
N ASP A 41 -8.52 -11.64 -4.60
CA ASP A 41 -9.17 -12.57 -5.53
C ASP A 41 -8.83 -12.28 -7.00
N GLY A 42 -8.08 -11.21 -7.29
CA GLY A 42 -7.75 -10.80 -8.65
C GLY A 42 -8.99 -10.40 -9.46
N THR A 43 -9.97 -9.78 -8.81
CA THR A 43 -11.26 -9.43 -9.43
C THR A 43 -11.35 -7.98 -9.89
N VAL A 44 -10.43 -7.13 -9.42
CA VAL A 44 -10.41 -5.70 -9.74
C VAL A 44 -9.45 -5.45 -10.89
N ILE A 45 -9.93 -4.78 -11.93
CA ILE A 45 -9.08 -4.27 -13.01
C ILE A 45 -8.65 -2.86 -12.64
N PRO A 46 -7.34 -2.63 -12.41
CA PRO A 46 -6.85 -1.31 -12.03
C PRO A 46 -6.95 -0.34 -13.21
N GLY A 47 -7.40 0.88 -12.91
CA GLY A 47 -7.47 1.97 -13.88
C GLY A 47 -6.19 2.83 -13.87
N ILE A 48 -6.19 3.89 -14.66
CA ILE A 48 -5.16 4.93 -14.67
C ILE A 48 -5.62 6.09 -13.78
N PRO A 49 -4.76 6.69 -12.94
CA PRO A 49 -3.38 6.34 -12.62
C PRO A 49 -3.28 5.45 -11.38
N THR A 50 -2.95 4.20 -11.55
CA THR A 50 -2.68 3.29 -10.42
C THR A 50 -1.39 2.51 -10.64
N LEU A 51 -0.72 2.17 -9.54
CA LEU A 51 0.38 1.23 -9.51
C LEU A 51 -0.11 -0.12 -8.98
N VAL A 52 0.55 -1.20 -9.36
CA VAL A 52 0.15 -2.56 -8.98
C VAL A 52 1.36 -3.35 -8.50
N ILE A 53 1.21 -3.96 -7.32
CA ILE A 53 2.17 -4.92 -6.78
C ILE A 53 1.49 -6.29 -6.78
N CYS A 54 2.04 -7.26 -7.51
CA CYS A 54 1.53 -8.62 -7.58
C CYS A 54 2.42 -9.58 -6.77
N SER A 55 1.78 -10.49 -6.03
CA SER A 55 2.42 -11.65 -5.41
C SER A 55 1.44 -12.81 -5.40
N ASP A 56 1.95 -14.02 -5.46
CA ASP A 56 1.13 -15.22 -5.27
C ASP A 56 0.93 -15.54 -3.79
N GLU A 57 1.78 -14.98 -2.92
CA GLU A 57 1.71 -15.10 -1.47
C GLU A 57 0.87 -13.96 -0.88
N LEU A 58 -0.28 -14.31 -0.30
CA LEU A 58 -1.20 -13.33 0.28
C LEU A 58 -0.60 -12.61 1.49
N GLU A 59 0.20 -13.31 2.30
CA GLU A 59 0.86 -12.73 3.48
C GLU A 59 1.88 -11.66 3.08
N THR A 60 2.62 -11.88 1.99
CA THR A 60 3.52 -10.86 1.43
C THR A 60 2.75 -9.61 1.01
N LEU A 61 1.58 -9.77 0.37
CA LEU A 61 0.73 -8.62 0.03
C LEU A 61 0.20 -7.91 1.27
N LYS A 62 -0.21 -8.63 2.32
CA LYS A 62 -0.67 -8.02 3.57
C LYS A 62 0.44 -7.27 4.29
N LEU A 63 1.65 -7.84 4.35
CA LEU A 63 2.82 -7.18 4.91
C LEU A 63 3.10 -5.86 4.19
N LEU A 64 3.18 -5.92 2.85
CA LEU A 64 3.40 -4.73 2.03
C LEU A 64 2.25 -3.73 2.14
N LEU A 65 1.00 -4.19 2.31
CA LEU A 65 -0.16 -3.31 2.52
C LEU A 65 0.00 -2.48 3.81
N GLY A 66 0.43 -3.13 4.90
CA GLY A 66 0.70 -2.43 6.16
C GLY A 66 1.83 -1.42 6.02
N ILE A 67 2.96 -1.82 5.44
CA ILE A 67 4.11 -0.93 5.24
C ILE A 67 3.72 0.26 4.35
N VAL A 68 3.13 0.04 3.18
CA VAL A 68 2.82 1.09 2.20
C VAL A 68 1.78 2.09 2.74
N ASN A 69 0.81 1.63 3.53
CA ASN A 69 -0.20 2.52 4.11
C ASN A 69 0.25 3.23 5.38
N SER A 70 1.42 2.87 5.94
CA SER A 70 2.00 3.62 7.06
C SER A 70 2.51 4.99 6.61
N ALA A 71 2.74 5.87 7.57
CA ALA A 71 3.22 7.23 7.31
C ALA A 71 4.65 7.28 6.75
N LEU A 72 5.49 6.28 7.06
CA LEU A 72 6.91 6.30 6.74
C LEU A 72 7.24 6.28 5.24
N PRO A 73 6.64 5.42 4.38
CA PRO A 73 6.89 5.45 2.94
C PRO A 73 6.48 6.77 2.27
N PHE A 74 5.37 7.35 2.70
CA PHE A 74 4.95 8.66 2.20
C PHE A 74 5.98 9.75 2.55
N PHE A 75 6.42 9.78 3.81
CA PHE A 75 7.50 10.68 4.25
C PHE A 75 8.77 10.48 3.42
N TYR A 76 9.24 9.24 3.30
CA TYR A 76 10.47 8.92 2.55
C TYR A 76 10.40 9.40 1.10
N ILE A 77 9.30 9.10 0.39
CA ILE A 77 9.13 9.51 -1.00
C ILE A 77 9.09 11.04 -1.11
N LYS A 78 8.37 11.71 -0.22
CA LYS A 78 8.25 13.17 -0.23
C LYS A 78 9.59 13.86 -0.01
N GLU A 79 10.42 13.36 0.90
CA GLU A 79 11.74 13.91 1.19
C GLU A 79 12.77 13.58 0.09
N LYS A 80 12.75 12.36 -0.41
CA LYS A 80 13.69 11.93 -1.44
C LYS A 80 13.39 12.50 -2.83
N TYR A 81 12.11 12.72 -3.13
CA TYR A 81 11.64 13.18 -4.45
C TYR A 81 10.81 14.46 -4.36
N PRO A 82 11.38 15.59 -3.91
CA PRO A 82 10.62 16.82 -3.72
C PRO A 82 9.96 17.33 -5.01
N ALA A 83 10.56 17.07 -6.17
CA ALA A 83 9.98 17.39 -7.48
C ALA A 83 8.70 16.62 -7.81
N ALA A 84 8.44 15.49 -7.16
CA ALA A 84 7.19 14.74 -7.33
C ALA A 84 5.97 15.45 -6.75
N SER A 85 6.18 16.45 -5.88
CA SER A 85 5.13 17.24 -5.21
C SER A 85 4.88 18.60 -5.90
N TYR A 86 4.89 18.62 -7.24
CA TYR A 86 4.66 19.84 -8.01
C TYR A 86 3.16 20.15 -8.15
N ASN A 87 2.76 21.41 -8.11
CA ASN A 87 1.38 21.91 -8.27
C ASN A 87 0.33 21.28 -7.34
N GLN A 88 0.63 21.17 -6.04
CA GLN A 88 -0.28 20.65 -5.00
C GLN A 88 -0.64 19.16 -5.11
N GLY A 89 0.03 18.39 -5.96
CA GLY A 89 -0.15 16.94 -6.06
C GLY A 89 1.18 16.20 -5.99
N THR A 90 1.22 15.05 -5.33
CA THR A 90 2.36 14.13 -5.39
C THR A 90 2.04 13.03 -6.38
N THR A 91 2.92 12.83 -7.37
CA THR A 91 2.83 11.71 -8.30
C THR A 91 3.75 10.59 -7.83
N PHE A 92 3.19 9.40 -7.63
CA PHE A 92 3.95 8.22 -7.24
C PHE A 92 4.27 7.38 -8.47
N THR A 93 5.54 7.03 -8.66
CA THR A 93 6.00 6.20 -9.77
C THR A 93 6.51 4.84 -9.27
N LYS A 94 6.63 3.89 -10.20
CA LYS A 94 7.18 2.57 -9.90
C LYS A 94 8.61 2.65 -9.35
N GLU A 95 9.41 3.55 -9.88
CA GLU A 95 10.81 3.78 -9.48
C GLU A 95 10.89 4.20 -8.01
N MET A 96 10.01 5.11 -7.57
CA MET A 96 9.94 5.55 -6.17
C MET A 96 9.64 4.40 -5.22
N PHE A 97 8.75 3.47 -5.63
CA PHE A 97 8.47 2.28 -4.83
C PHE A 97 9.61 1.28 -4.82
N ASN A 98 10.30 1.09 -5.95
CA ASN A 98 11.46 0.20 -6.02
C ASN A 98 12.62 0.71 -5.16
N ASP A 99 12.68 2.01 -4.90
CA ASP A 99 13.70 2.66 -4.08
C ASP A 99 13.38 2.67 -2.57
N LEU A 100 12.17 2.23 -2.17
CA LEU A 100 11.85 2.12 -0.75
C LEU A 100 12.75 1.07 -0.10
N PRO A 101 13.53 1.44 0.91
CA PRO A 101 14.31 0.46 1.65
C PRO A 101 13.33 -0.42 2.44
N LEU A 102 13.38 -1.72 2.25
CA LEU A 102 12.62 -2.64 3.10
C LEU A 102 13.50 -3.05 4.28
N PRO A 103 12.99 -3.03 5.52
CA PRO A 103 13.74 -3.46 6.68
C PRO A 103 13.91 -4.98 6.66
N ASP A 104 14.92 -5.47 7.37
CA ASP A 104 15.01 -6.89 7.72
C ASP A 104 13.97 -7.16 8.82
N ILE A 105 12.92 -7.91 8.47
CA ILE A 105 11.75 -8.13 9.33
C ILE A 105 11.79 -9.56 9.87
N ASP A 106 11.89 -9.71 11.18
CA ASP A 106 11.76 -11.01 11.81
C ASP A 106 10.33 -11.55 11.72
N GLU A 107 10.18 -12.86 11.88
CA GLU A 107 8.89 -13.55 11.74
C GLU A 107 7.85 -13.06 12.76
N LYS A 108 8.27 -12.69 13.96
CA LYS A 108 7.40 -12.19 15.03
C LYS A 108 6.78 -10.84 14.67
N ASP A 109 7.59 -9.91 14.17
CA ASP A 109 7.13 -8.58 13.80
C ASP A 109 6.31 -8.62 12.50
N ARG A 110 6.71 -9.49 11.55
CA ARG A 110 5.91 -9.83 10.37
C ARG A 110 4.50 -10.28 10.77
N ALA A 111 4.39 -11.28 11.66
CA ALA A 111 3.12 -11.81 12.11
C ALA A 111 2.25 -10.77 12.82
N LYS A 112 2.86 -9.91 13.65
CA LYS A 112 2.13 -8.82 14.32
C LYS A 112 1.54 -7.84 13.32
N LEU A 113 2.34 -7.35 12.37
CA LEU A 113 1.87 -6.39 11.37
C LEU A 113 0.74 -6.99 10.54
N ILE A 114 0.87 -8.22 10.05
CA ILE A 114 -0.17 -8.93 9.31
C ILE A 114 -1.45 -9.06 10.14
N SER A 115 -1.34 -9.37 11.44
CA SER A 115 -2.50 -9.47 12.33
C SER A 115 -3.28 -8.16 12.43
N VAL A 116 -2.60 -7.02 12.54
CA VAL A 116 -3.26 -5.71 12.59
C VAL A 116 -3.91 -5.38 11.23
N VAL A 117 -3.23 -5.67 10.12
CA VAL A 117 -3.78 -5.53 8.78
C VAL A 117 -5.05 -6.36 8.61
N ASP A 118 -5.07 -7.61 9.08
CA ASP A 118 -6.25 -8.47 9.02
C ASP A 118 -7.42 -7.92 9.83
N GLN A 119 -7.17 -7.30 10.98
CA GLN A 119 -8.21 -6.63 11.78
C GLN A 119 -8.82 -5.44 11.01
N ILE A 120 -8.00 -4.61 10.37
CA ILE A 120 -8.47 -3.49 9.52
C ILE A 120 -9.31 -4.03 8.36
N LEU A 121 -8.81 -5.03 7.64
CA LEU A 121 -9.52 -5.65 6.52
C LEU A 121 -10.86 -6.25 6.95
N ALA A 122 -10.91 -6.91 8.12
CA ALA A 122 -12.13 -7.48 8.67
C ALA A 122 -13.13 -6.37 9.07
N ALA A 123 -12.68 -5.30 9.71
CA ALA A 123 -13.52 -4.17 10.08
C ALA A 123 -14.13 -3.50 8.84
N LYS A 124 -13.31 -3.20 7.82
CA LYS A 124 -13.75 -2.55 6.57
C LYS A 124 -14.66 -3.46 5.71
N ARG A 125 -14.49 -4.78 5.78
CA ARG A 125 -15.43 -5.73 5.13
C ARG A 125 -16.82 -5.72 5.76
N ARG A 126 -16.90 -5.59 7.09
CA ARG A 126 -18.18 -5.53 7.82
C ARG A 126 -18.88 -4.19 7.61
N ASN A 127 -18.13 -3.12 7.69
CA ASN A 127 -18.60 -1.76 7.47
C ASN A 127 -17.48 -0.95 6.81
N TYR A 128 -17.70 -0.52 5.57
CA TYR A 128 -16.72 0.29 4.84
C TYR A 128 -16.31 1.57 5.58
N GLY A 129 -17.26 2.19 6.31
CA GLY A 129 -17.04 3.38 7.14
C GLY A 129 -16.52 3.07 8.56
N ALA A 130 -16.11 1.83 8.88
CA ALA A 130 -15.58 1.52 10.20
C ALA A 130 -14.39 2.42 10.56
N ASP A 131 -14.38 2.94 11.78
CA ASP A 131 -13.23 3.64 12.33
C ASP A 131 -12.10 2.65 12.59
N THR A 132 -10.98 2.84 11.92
CA THR A 132 -9.76 2.03 12.03
C THR A 132 -8.56 2.83 12.50
N THR A 133 -8.77 4.08 12.93
CA THR A 133 -7.70 5.03 13.30
C THR A 133 -6.71 4.45 14.32
N ALA A 134 -7.22 3.76 15.35
CA ALA A 134 -6.37 3.14 16.36
C ALA A 134 -5.50 2.00 15.80
N LEU A 135 -6.03 1.21 14.87
CA LEU A 135 -5.30 0.13 14.20
C LEU A 135 -4.28 0.70 13.20
N GLU A 136 -4.61 1.78 12.52
CA GLU A 136 -3.70 2.49 11.61
C GLU A 136 -2.52 3.10 12.38
N ALA A 137 -2.76 3.69 13.54
CA ALA A 137 -1.70 4.17 14.43
C ALA A 137 -0.81 3.03 14.96
N GLU A 138 -1.39 1.85 15.21
CA GLU A 138 -0.60 0.66 15.60
C GLU A 138 0.27 0.17 14.44
N ILE A 139 -0.21 0.21 13.19
CA ILE A 139 0.61 -0.06 11.99
C ILE A 139 1.80 0.89 11.95
N ASP A 140 1.58 2.20 12.09
CA ASP A 140 2.65 3.19 12.08
C ASP A 140 3.70 2.87 13.15
N ARG A 141 3.26 2.58 14.38
CA ARG A 141 4.15 2.23 15.50
C ARG A 141 4.98 0.98 15.21
N LEU A 142 4.37 -0.08 14.65
CA LEU A 142 5.07 -1.32 14.29
C LEU A 142 6.09 -1.07 13.18
N VAL A 143 5.71 -0.32 12.15
CA VAL A 143 6.62 0.01 11.03
C VAL A 143 7.79 0.86 11.54
N TYR A 144 7.56 1.89 12.35
CA TYR A 144 8.66 2.68 12.92
C TYR A 144 9.65 1.83 13.71
N ALA A 145 9.14 0.88 14.50
CA ALA A 145 9.98 -0.04 15.25
C ALA A 145 10.80 -0.97 14.34
N MET A 146 10.21 -1.50 13.25
CA MET A 146 10.91 -2.34 12.27
C MET A 146 12.07 -1.60 11.58
N TYR A 147 11.92 -0.29 11.37
CA TYR A 147 12.99 0.55 10.80
C TYR A 147 13.95 1.10 11.88
N GLY A 148 13.73 0.80 13.15
CA GLY A 148 14.58 1.25 14.25
C GLY A 148 14.56 2.76 14.48
N LEU A 149 13.45 3.44 14.17
CA LEU A 149 13.36 4.89 14.31
C LEU A 149 13.37 5.30 15.78
N THR A 150 14.15 6.34 16.09
CA THR A 150 14.13 7.02 17.39
C THR A 150 12.86 7.87 17.56
N THR A 151 12.51 8.23 18.79
CA THR A 151 11.37 9.09 19.08
C THR A 151 11.43 10.43 18.34
N ALA A 152 12.62 11.02 18.18
CA ALA A 152 12.81 12.27 17.46
C ALA A 152 12.54 12.12 15.95
N GLU A 153 12.96 11.01 15.35
CA GLU A 153 12.70 10.69 13.94
C GLU A 153 11.21 10.41 13.70
N VAL A 154 10.56 9.65 14.59
CA VAL A 154 9.09 9.43 14.54
C VAL A 154 8.36 10.78 14.55
N GLY A 155 8.71 11.71 15.48
CA GLY A 155 8.11 13.03 15.51
C GLY A 155 8.31 13.84 14.22
N THR A 156 9.42 13.62 13.50
CA THR A 156 9.68 14.24 12.19
C THR A 156 8.79 13.65 11.10
N VAL A 157 8.69 12.32 11.05
CA VAL A 157 7.83 11.60 10.10
C VAL A 157 6.37 12.03 10.27
N GLU A 158 5.85 12.00 11.49
CA GLU A 158 4.45 12.34 11.77
C GLU A 158 4.10 13.78 11.42
N ARG A 159 5.01 14.72 11.66
CA ARG A 159 4.80 16.12 11.31
C ARG A 159 4.64 16.35 9.81
N ILE A 160 5.39 15.59 8.98
CA ILE A 160 5.41 15.75 7.52
C ILE A 160 4.35 14.88 6.84
N ALA A 161 4.10 13.69 7.38
CA ALA A 161 3.17 12.73 6.82
C ALA A 161 1.71 12.93 7.26
N ARG A 162 1.41 13.87 8.16
CA ARG A 162 0.01 14.18 8.53
C ARG A 162 -0.77 14.54 7.27
N LYS A 163 -1.67 13.65 6.94
CA LYS A 163 -2.60 13.73 5.81
C LYS A 163 -3.72 14.74 6.07
#